data_3665347ac0bdc8e6027018a55138d8e3
#
_entry.id   3665347ac0bdc8e6027018a55138d8e3
#
_cell.length_a   1.000
_cell.length_b   1.000
_cell.length_c   1.000
_cell.angle_alpha   90.00
_cell.angle_beta   90.00
_cell.angle_gamma   90.00
#
_symmetry.space_group_name_H-M   'P 1'
#
loop_
_entity.id
_entity.type
_entity.pdbx_description
1 polymer ?
#
loop_
_entity_poly.entity_id
_entity_poly.type
_entity_poly.pdbx_seq_one_letter_code
_entity_poly.pdbx_strand_id
1 'polypeptide(L)'
;MGRIAIYVVALIFGFANVTARADEKKYGPGVTDTEIKIGNSIPYSGPASSFGTTGRAQAAYYRMVNDSGGVNGRKITLVSLDDGYSPPKAAENARRLVEQDEVLGIFGSLGTPANVAMQRYLNDRKVPQLFVFSGVARFRNPRTYPWTMGGDLAFVSETEAFARYILATQAAPKIGVLYQNDDFGKDHLTGLRQGLGANAAAIVKTASYEPTDATVDSQIIELERSGANVVLIVAIPKFAAQAIRKIHDIGWNPLKLLAYPGATIPGTLKPAGLEASVGVVTAEFVKVTGDPAWANDPEMLAFHNFIKSYAPDLDPNDKLTVFGYYNAAMVVALLKRCGDNLTRENVLDQATHLKNVSIPMLLPGITLNTTPDDYSAIKQMQLQRFDGTGWVLIGSIVGG
;
A
#
# COMPACT_ATOMS: atom_id res chain seq x y z
N MET A 1 54.65 32.39 -69.80
CA MET A 1 55.01 32.51 -68.35
C MET A 1 53.67 32.82 -67.61
N GLY A 2 52.99 31.79 -67.13
CA GLY A 2 51.72 31.92 -66.48
C GLY A 2 51.93 31.70 -64.96
N ARG A 3 51.46 32.65 -64.16
CA ARG A 3 51.49 32.57 -62.69
C ARG A 3 50.17 31.90 -62.22
N ILE A 4 50.27 30.73 -61.59
CA ILE A 4 49.15 30.08 -60.91
C ILE A 4 49.07 30.65 -59.48
N ALA A 5 47.92 31.24 -59.17
CA ALA A 5 47.61 31.70 -57.81
C ALA A 5 46.83 30.58 -57.09
N ILE A 6 47.41 30.08 -56.01
CA ILE A 6 46.77 29.06 -55.10
C ILE A 6 46.03 29.83 -54.04
N TYR A 7 44.68 29.70 -54.05
CA TYR A 7 43.84 30.18 -52.93
C TYR A 7 43.73 29.06 -51.87
N VAL A 8 44.28 29.34 -50.67
CA VAL A 8 44.07 28.50 -49.49
C VAL A 8 42.77 28.96 -48.80
N VAL A 9 41.73 28.13 -48.87
CA VAL A 9 40.49 28.31 -48.11
C VAL A 9 40.68 27.70 -46.74
N ALA A 10 40.83 28.55 -45.68
CA ALA A 10 40.84 28.13 -44.30
C ALA A 10 39.40 27.85 -43.82
N LEU A 11 39.02 26.58 -43.64
CA LEU A 11 37.80 26.18 -42.96
C LEU A 11 37.94 26.36 -41.46
N ILE A 12 37.30 27.38 -40.91
CA ILE A 12 37.18 27.57 -39.46
C ILE A 12 36.03 26.67 -38.98
N PHE A 13 36.37 25.52 -38.36
CA PHE A 13 35.42 24.72 -37.60
C PHE A 13 35.10 25.41 -36.28
N GLY A 14 33.98 26.10 -36.23
CA GLY A 14 33.41 26.62 -34.97
C GLY A 14 32.94 25.46 -34.09
N PHE A 15 33.67 25.08 -33.06
CA PHE A 15 33.18 24.23 -31.99
C PHE A 15 32.10 25.01 -31.21
N ALA A 16 30.83 24.76 -31.50
CA ALA A 16 29.76 25.18 -30.63
C ALA A 16 29.87 24.37 -29.34
N ASN A 17 30.40 24.96 -28.28
CA ASN A 17 30.29 24.42 -26.94
C ASN A 17 28.82 24.44 -26.55
N VAL A 18 28.12 23.30 -26.74
CA VAL A 18 26.84 23.03 -26.08
C VAL A 18 27.19 22.78 -24.61
N THR A 19 27.22 23.84 -23.81
CA THR A 19 27.21 23.71 -22.36
C THR A 19 25.84 23.12 -22.02
N ALA A 20 25.79 21.79 -21.79
CA ALA A 20 24.69 21.16 -21.10
C ALA A 20 24.54 21.92 -19.77
N ARG A 21 23.49 22.70 -19.64
CA ARG A 21 23.12 23.36 -18.39
C ARG A 21 22.73 22.22 -17.46
N ALA A 22 23.65 21.84 -16.55
CA ALA A 22 23.28 20.97 -15.45
C ALA A 22 22.15 21.68 -14.71
N ASP A 23 20.99 21.02 -14.58
CA ASP A 23 19.89 21.58 -13.79
C ASP A 23 20.42 21.87 -12.39
N GLU A 24 20.14 23.09 -11.91
CA GLU A 24 20.58 23.54 -10.60
C GLU A 24 20.01 22.60 -9.52
N LYS A 25 20.87 21.97 -8.73
CA LYS A 25 20.48 21.10 -7.63
C LYS A 25 19.64 21.87 -6.61
N LYS A 26 18.45 21.35 -6.29
CA LYS A 26 17.53 21.96 -5.32
C LYS A 26 17.13 20.94 -4.27
N TYR A 27 17.42 21.24 -3.02
CA TYR A 27 17.22 20.30 -1.92
C TYR A 27 16.25 20.86 -0.88
N GLY A 28 15.35 20.00 -0.43
CA GLY A 28 14.56 20.19 0.78
C GLY A 28 15.26 19.66 2.04
N PRO A 29 14.59 19.72 3.19
CA PRO A 29 15.08 19.11 4.43
C PRO A 29 15.45 17.64 4.22
N GLY A 30 16.53 17.18 4.91
CA GLY A 30 16.98 15.78 4.86
C GLY A 30 17.68 15.36 3.57
N VAL A 31 17.98 16.29 2.65
CA VAL A 31 18.63 15.97 1.38
C VAL A 31 19.99 16.65 1.27
N THR A 32 20.98 15.88 0.81
CA THR A 32 22.33 16.34 0.49
C THR A 32 22.76 15.78 -0.88
N ASP A 33 23.99 16.07 -1.28
CA ASP A 33 24.58 15.48 -2.50
C ASP A 33 24.72 13.95 -2.42
N THR A 34 24.70 13.36 -1.22
CA THR A 34 24.99 11.94 -0.99
C THR A 34 23.86 11.19 -0.25
N GLU A 35 22.87 11.90 0.27
CA GLU A 35 21.82 11.33 1.12
C GLU A 35 20.43 11.89 0.80
N ILE A 36 19.42 11.02 0.95
CA ILE A 36 18.00 11.36 1.00
C ILE A 36 17.44 10.73 2.27
N LYS A 37 17.14 11.55 3.29
CA LYS A 37 16.56 11.10 4.54
C LYS A 37 15.03 11.14 4.47
N ILE A 38 14.40 10.00 4.69
CA ILE A 38 12.94 9.82 4.68
C ILE A 38 12.46 9.22 6.00
N GLY A 39 11.19 9.41 6.33
CA GLY A 39 10.59 8.85 7.55
C GLY A 39 9.39 7.97 7.28
N ASN A 40 9.06 7.10 8.25
CA ASN A 40 7.77 6.46 8.37
C ASN A 40 7.40 6.14 9.83
N SER A 41 6.12 5.85 10.05
CA SER A 41 5.57 5.35 11.31
C SER A 41 4.85 4.03 11.03
N ILE A 42 5.28 2.98 11.72
CA ILE A 42 4.84 1.58 11.48
C ILE A 42 4.52 0.94 12.83
N PRO A 43 3.44 0.15 12.96
CA PRO A 43 3.15 -0.57 14.20
C PRO A 43 4.03 -1.82 14.33
N TYR A 44 5.26 -1.66 14.83
CA TYR A 44 6.15 -2.79 15.14
C TYR A 44 5.73 -3.53 16.41
N SER A 45 4.95 -2.89 17.26
CA SER A 45 4.38 -3.43 18.49
C SER A 45 2.85 -3.30 18.55
N GLY A 46 2.21 -3.80 19.61
CA GLY A 46 0.77 -3.67 19.83
C GLY A 46 -0.10 -4.63 19.00
N PRO A 47 -1.42 -4.37 18.92
CA PRO A 47 -2.40 -5.29 18.33
C PRO A 47 -2.23 -5.50 16.82
N ALA A 48 -1.55 -4.60 16.14
CA ALA A 48 -1.28 -4.64 14.71
C ALA A 48 0.19 -4.96 14.38
N SER A 49 0.96 -5.53 15.32
CA SER A 49 2.40 -5.75 15.20
C SER A 49 2.82 -6.64 14.02
N SER A 50 1.94 -7.50 13.51
CA SER A 50 2.20 -8.27 12.28
C SER A 50 2.50 -7.38 11.08
N PHE A 51 1.93 -6.17 11.02
CA PHE A 51 2.22 -5.18 9.98
C PHE A 51 3.65 -4.63 10.03
N GLY A 52 4.38 -4.82 11.15
CA GLY A 52 5.80 -4.48 11.23
C GLY A 52 6.66 -5.14 10.16
N THR A 53 6.20 -6.27 9.59
CA THR A 53 6.83 -6.93 8.44
C THR A 53 6.98 -5.99 7.25
N THR A 54 5.99 -5.12 6.96
CA THR A 54 6.07 -4.16 5.86
C THR A 54 7.22 -3.17 6.04
N GLY A 55 7.37 -2.61 7.24
CA GLY A 55 8.46 -1.67 7.56
C GLY A 55 9.84 -2.32 7.48
N ARG A 56 9.97 -3.57 7.94
CA ARG A 56 11.23 -4.33 7.80
C ARG A 56 11.58 -4.61 6.34
N ALA A 57 10.59 -4.96 5.52
CA ALA A 57 10.78 -5.17 4.09
C ALA A 57 11.16 -3.87 3.36
N GLN A 58 10.53 -2.73 3.70
CA GLN A 58 10.92 -1.40 3.18
C GLN A 58 12.38 -1.07 3.50
N ALA A 59 12.78 -1.23 4.77
CA ALA A 59 14.15 -0.97 5.21
C ALA A 59 15.16 -1.85 4.45
N ALA A 60 14.84 -3.13 4.24
CA ALA A 60 15.66 -4.05 3.48
C ALA A 60 15.77 -3.63 2.00
N TYR A 61 14.66 -3.20 1.40
CA TYR A 61 14.65 -2.72 0.01
C TYR A 61 15.55 -1.49 -0.18
N TYR A 62 15.48 -0.53 0.73
CA TYR A 62 16.36 0.65 0.65
C TYR A 62 17.83 0.29 0.84
N ARG A 63 18.18 -0.73 1.67
CA ARG A 63 19.55 -1.25 1.72
C ARG A 63 20.00 -1.80 0.37
N MET A 64 19.18 -2.62 -0.29
CA MET A 64 19.47 -3.14 -1.63
C MET A 64 19.70 -2.02 -2.64
N VAL A 65 18.86 -0.99 -2.64
CA VAL A 65 19.02 0.18 -3.51
C VAL A 65 20.33 0.93 -3.22
N ASN A 66 20.66 1.10 -1.94
CA ASN A 66 21.89 1.78 -1.51
C ASN A 66 23.15 1.04 -1.94
N ASP A 67 23.16 -0.29 -1.85
CA ASP A 67 24.28 -1.13 -2.30
C ASP A 67 24.43 -1.11 -3.83
N SER A 68 23.34 -0.81 -4.53
CA SER A 68 23.32 -0.63 -5.99
C SER A 68 23.65 0.80 -6.45
N GLY A 69 24.14 1.67 -5.55
CA GLY A 69 24.52 3.05 -5.85
C GLY A 69 23.46 4.11 -5.47
N GLY A 70 22.37 3.72 -4.82
CA GLY A 70 21.33 4.62 -4.33
C GLY A 70 20.42 5.18 -5.42
N VAL A 71 19.82 6.32 -5.17
CA VAL A 71 18.95 7.06 -6.10
C VAL A 71 19.71 8.26 -6.64
N ASN A 72 20.04 8.25 -7.93
CA ASN A 72 20.83 9.29 -8.58
C ASN A 72 22.11 9.63 -7.80
N GLY A 73 22.83 8.59 -7.29
CA GLY A 73 24.06 8.70 -6.51
C GLY A 73 23.86 9.02 -5.02
N ARG A 74 22.62 9.12 -4.52
CA ARG A 74 22.31 9.42 -3.12
C ARG A 74 21.77 8.18 -2.40
N LYS A 75 22.27 7.91 -1.20
CA LYS A 75 21.76 6.83 -0.33
C LYS A 75 20.46 7.26 0.32
N ILE A 76 19.52 6.33 0.44
CA ILE A 76 18.28 6.53 1.20
C ILE A 76 18.55 6.16 2.66
N THR A 77 18.31 7.09 3.58
CA THR A 77 18.29 6.87 5.03
C THR A 77 16.86 6.88 5.51
N LEU A 78 16.37 5.72 5.96
CA LEU A 78 15.03 5.56 6.53
C LEU A 78 15.07 5.74 8.05
N VAL A 79 14.33 6.71 8.58
CA VAL A 79 13.99 6.81 9.99
C VAL A 79 12.60 6.22 10.21
N SER A 80 12.57 4.98 10.72
CA SER A 80 11.33 4.22 10.95
C SER A 80 11.00 4.14 12.44
N LEU A 81 9.83 4.63 12.83
CA LEU A 81 9.42 4.72 14.23
C LEU A 81 8.22 3.80 14.52
N ASP A 82 8.25 3.17 15.71
CA ASP A 82 7.11 2.37 16.19
C ASP A 82 6.00 3.26 16.74
N ASP A 83 4.77 3.07 16.26
CA ASP A 83 3.59 3.73 16.83
C ASP A 83 2.69 2.80 17.65
N GLY A 84 2.94 1.49 17.65
CA GLY A 84 2.13 0.51 18.35
C GLY A 84 0.66 0.50 17.93
N TYR A 85 0.34 1.03 16.73
CA TYR A 85 -1.01 1.27 16.22
C TYR A 85 -1.79 2.30 17.06
N SER A 86 -1.08 3.23 17.72
CA SER A 86 -1.63 4.30 18.57
C SER A 86 -1.62 5.64 17.84
N PRO A 87 -2.79 6.25 17.56
CA PRO A 87 -2.87 7.54 16.90
C PRO A 87 -2.10 8.66 17.60
N PRO A 88 -2.13 8.80 18.97
CA PRO A 88 -1.31 9.78 19.65
C PRO A 88 0.18 9.60 19.43
N LYS A 89 0.68 8.35 19.48
CA LYS A 89 2.10 8.05 19.29
C LYS A 89 2.52 8.30 17.82
N ALA A 90 1.66 8.01 16.86
CA ALA A 90 1.91 8.35 15.46
C ALA A 90 2.03 9.87 15.24
N ALA A 91 1.17 10.66 15.89
CA ALA A 91 1.26 12.13 15.84
C ALA A 91 2.54 12.67 16.48
N GLU A 92 3.03 12.05 17.56
CA GLU A 92 4.33 12.35 18.17
C GLU A 92 5.47 11.98 17.21
N ASN A 93 5.44 10.77 16.61
CA ASN A 93 6.40 10.33 15.62
C ASN A 93 6.49 11.31 14.44
N ALA A 94 5.35 11.81 13.93
CA ALA A 94 5.35 12.79 12.85
C ALA A 94 6.09 14.09 13.24
N ARG A 95 5.87 14.61 14.44
CA ARG A 95 6.59 15.80 14.93
C ARG A 95 8.08 15.55 15.04
N ARG A 96 8.47 14.43 15.63
CA ARG A 96 9.88 14.03 15.74
C ARG A 96 10.56 13.94 14.37
N LEU A 97 9.94 13.21 13.42
CA LEU A 97 10.47 13.05 12.06
C LEU A 97 10.66 14.37 11.32
N VAL A 98 9.74 15.33 11.54
CA VAL A 98 9.78 16.64 10.86
C VAL A 98 10.72 17.62 11.56
N GLU A 99 10.66 17.71 12.88
CA GLU A 99 11.29 18.79 13.66
C GLU A 99 12.67 18.42 14.21
N GLN A 100 12.94 17.11 14.43
CA GLN A 100 14.21 16.66 15.00
C GLN A 100 15.04 15.88 13.94
N ASP A 101 14.41 14.94 13.24
CA ASP A 101 15.10 14.13 12.24
C ASP A 101 15.18 14.85 10.88
N GLU A 102 14.39 15.92 10.67
CA GLU A 102 14.38 16.77 9.47
C GLU A 102 14.24 15.98 8.15
N VAL A 103 13.32 15.01 8.10
CA VAL A 103 13.12 14.18 6.93
C VAL A 103 12.53 14.97 5.73
N LEU A 104 12.85 14.55 4.50
CA LEU A 104 12.27 15.09 3.27
C LEU A 104 10.73 14.96 3.29
N GLY A 105 10.25 13.81 3.70
CA GLY A 105 8.83 13.49 3.80
C GLY A 105 8.59 12.17 4.53
N ILE A 106 7.33 11.84 4.72
CA ILE A 106 6.88 10.59 5.34
C ILE A 106 6.30 9.69 4.25
N PHE A 107 6.90 8.50 4.08
CA PHE A 107 6.59 7.61 2.97
C PHE A 107 6.24 6.21 3.47
N GLY A 108 5.11 5.67 2.99
CA GLY A 108 4.74 4.31 3.28
C GLY A 108 4.49 4.02 4.77
N SER A 109 3.99 4.99 5.55
CA SER A 109 3.51 4.74 6.90
C SER A 109 2.25 3.90 6.87
N LEU A 110 2.08 3.01 7.86
CA LEU A 110 0.99 2.03 7.86
C LEU A 110 -0.08 2.34 8.91
N GLY A 111 -1.34 2.07 8.52
CA GLY A 111 -2.50 2.11 9.39
C GLY A 111 -3.33 3.38 9.25
N THR A 112 -4.63 3.20 9.06
CA THR A 112 -5.57 4.31 8.87
C THR A 112 -5.59 5.27 10.06
N PRO A 113 -5.84 4.83 11.31
CA PRO A 113 -5.95 5.75 12.44
C PRO A 113 -4.65 6.50 12.74
N ALA A 114 -3.49 5.84 12.58
CA ALA A 114 -2.18 6.44 12.76
C ALA A 114 -1.93 7.57 11.75
N ASN A 115 -2.17 7.28 10.46
CA ASN A 115 -1.95 8.25 9.38
C ASN A 115 -2.96 9.42 9.41
N VAL A 116 -4.21 9.18 9.83
CA VAL A 116 -5.19 10.23 10.06
C VAL A 116 -4.73 11.20 11.16
N ALA A 117 -4.13 10.69 12.24
CA ALA A 117 -3.61 11.52 13.32
C ALA A 117 -2.43 12.42 12.90
N MET A 118 -1.62 11.96 11.95
CA MET A 118 -0.50 12.74 11.41
C MET A 118 -0.92 13.76 10.35
N GLN A 119 -2.00 13.47 9.61
CA GLN A 119 -2.35 14.12 8.34
C GLN A 119 -2.45 15.64 8.41
N ARG A 120 -3.19 16.17 9.39
CA ARG A 120 -3.38 17.62 9.51
C ARG A 120 -2.05 18.34 9.76
N TYR A 121 -1.28 17.87 10.73
CA TYR A 121 0.03 18.44 11.05
C TYR A 121 0.96 18.47 9.84
N LEU A 122 1.07 17.35 9.10
CA LEU A 122 1.93 17.25 7.93
C LEU A 122 1.46 18.17 6.79
N ASN A 123 0.15 18.29 6.55
CA ASN A 123 -0.39 19.23 5.56
C ASN A 123 -0.15 20.68 5.93
N ASP A 124 -0.38 21.07 7.19
CA ASP A 124 -0.13 22.43 7.68
C ASP A 124 1.36 22.83 7.56
N ARG A 125 2.28 21.84 7.68
CA ARG A 125 3.73 22.01 7.53
C ARG A 125 4.24 21.81 6.12
N LYS A 126 3.38 21.50 5.15
CA LYS A 126 3.74 21.17 3.75
C LYS A 126 4.78 20.05 3.67
N VAL A 127 4.59 19.00 4.46
CA VAL A 127 5.44 17.80 4.46
C VAL A 127 4.72 16.70 3.68
N PRO A 128 5.31 16.13 2.62
CA PRO A 128 4.73 15.04 1.88
C PRO A 128 4.47 13.81 2.78
N GLN A 129 3.22 13.32 2.81
CA GLN A 129 2.79 12.07 3.41
C GLN A 129 2.29 11.18 2.26
N LEU A 130 3.20 10.43 1.66
CA LEU A 130 2.93 9.78 0.38
C LEU A 130 2.99 8.26 0.48
N PHE A 131 2.19 7.62 -0.39
CA PHE A 131 2.09 6.17 -0.51
C PHE A 131 1.75 5.49 0.82
N VAL A 132 0.82 6.12 1.56
CA VAL A 132 0.32 5.61 2.84
C VAL A 132 -0.28 4.22 2.65
N PHE A 133 0.10 3.25 3.50
CA PHE A 133 -0.53 1.94 3.57
C PHE A 133 -1.92 2.04 4.19
N SER A 134 -2.84 2.57 3.41
CA SER A 134 -4.26 2.64 3.73
C SER A 134 -5.06 3.01 2.48
N GLY A 135 -6.17 2.30 2.28
CA GLY A 135 -7.12 2.53 1.20
C GLY A 135 -8.18 3.59 1.48
N VAL A 136 -8.12 4.32 2.61
CA VAL A 136 -9.17 5.26 3.00
C VAL A 136 -9.32 6.43 2.03
N ALA A 137 -10.57 6.79 1.71
CA ALA A 137 -10.89 7.81 0.72
C ALA A 137 -10.30 9.20 1.04
N ARG A 138 -10.17 9.54 2.33
CA ARG A 138 -9.60 10.84 2.73
C ARG A 138 -8.14 11.03 2.32
N PHE A 139 -7.34 9.97 2.13
CA PHE A 139 -5.97 10.06 1.60
C PHE A 139 -5.92 10.19 0.07
N ARG A 140 -7.07 10.28 -0.56
CA ARG A 140 -7.24 10.48 -2.01
C ARG A 140 -7.93 11.79 -2.34
N ASN A 141 -8.09 12.70 -1.36
CA ASN A 141 -8.75 13.98 -1.52
C ASN A 141 -7.75 15.14 -1.56
N PRO A 142 -7.23 15.52 -2.76
CA PRO A 142 -6.25 16.59 -2.91
C PRO A 142 -6.79 17.96 -2.50
N ARG A 143 -8.11 18.16 -2.56
CA ARG A 143 -8.74 19.47 -2.23
C ARG A 143 -8.62 19.77 -0.73
N THR A 144 -8.75 18.75 0.11
CA THR A 144 -8.70 18.93 1.57
C THR A 144 -7.28 18.72 2.14
N TYR A 145 -6.56 17.75 1.59
CA TYR A 145 -5.24 17.34 2.08
C TYR A 145 -4.26 17.15 0.92
N PRO A 146 -3.80 18.25 0.30
CA PRO A 146 -2.96 18.18 -0.91
C PRO A 146 -1.60 17.52 -0.69
N TRP A 147 -1.12 17.45 0.56
CA TRP A 147 0.18 16.84 0.90
C TRP A 147 0.07 15.38 1.34
N THR A 148 -1.13 14.77 1.23
CA THR A 148 -1.33 13.35 1.61
C THR A 148 -1.83 12.53 0.42
N MET A 149 -1.18 11.40 0.13
CA MET A 149 -1.55 10.47 -0.93
C MET A 149 -1.53 9.03 -0.42
N GLY A 150 -2.61 8.27 -0.66
CA GLY A 150 -2.67 6.82 -0.41
C GLY A 150 -1.81 6.04 -1.41
N GLY A 151 -1.21 4.93 -0.94
CA GLY A 151 -0.39 4.04 -1.76
C GLY A 151 -1.04 2.70 -2.10
N ASP A 152 -2.18 2.41 -1.50
CA ASP A 152 -2.87 1.13 -1.63
C ASP A 152 -4.15 1.23 -2.46
N LEU A 153 -4.79 0.06 -2.66
CA LEU A 153 -6.13 -0.05 -3.22
C LEU A 153 -7.15 0.70 -2.35
N ALA A 154 -8.12 1.38 -2.99
CA ALA A 154 -9.18 2.07 -2.29
C ALA A 154 -10.13 1.06 -1.60
N PHE A 155 -10.43 1.27 -0.31
CA PHE A 155 -11.35 0.41 0.46
C PHE A 155 -12.78 0.43 -0.09
N VAL A 156 -13.22 1.59 -0.58
CA VAL A 156 -14.52 1.71 -1.25
C VAL A 156 -14.56 0.82 -2.49
N SER A 157 -13.52 0.87 -3.33
CA SER A 157 -13.46 0.05 -4.57
C SER A 157 -13.38 -1.44 -4.29
N GLU A 158 -12.67 -1.86 -3.23
CA GLU A 158 -12.64 -3.26 -2.80
C GLU A 158 -14.04 -3.77 -2.47
N THR A 159 -14.77 -3.04 -1.63
CA THR A 159 -16.08 -3.49 -1.20
C THR A 159 -17.18 -3.32 -2.26
N GLU A 160 -17.02 -2.42 -3.22
CA GLU A 160 -17.83 -2.41 -4.44
C GLU A 160 -17.60 -3.69 -5.27
N ALA A 161 -16.35 -4.17 -5.36
CA ALA A 161 -16.06 -5.44 -6.02
C ALA A 161 -16.67 -6.63 -5.24
N PHE A 162 -16.60 -6.62 -3.91
CA PHE A 162 -17.27 -7.62 -3.08
C PHE A 162 -18.78 -7.60 -3.24
N ALA A 163 -19.40 -6.42 -3.30
CA ALA A 163 -20.84 -6.30 -3.54
C ALA A 163 -21.27 -6.96 -4.86
N ARG A 164 -20.52 -6.68 -5.95
CA ARG A 164 -20.75 -7.34 -7.25
C ARG A 164 -20.59 -8.85 -7.15
N TYR A 165 -19.57 -9.34 -6.47
CA TYR A 165 -19.35 -10.77 -6.26
C TYR A 165 -20.48 -11.43 -5.45
N ILE A 166 -20.94 -10.79 -4.37
CA ILE A 166 -22.08 -11.26 -3.57
C ILE A 166 -23.33 -11.38 -4.45
N LEU A 167 -23.67 -10.33 -5.18
CA LEU A 167 -24.87 -10.31 -6.02
C LEU A 167 -24.82 -11.34 -7.16
N ALA A 168 -23.64 -11.66 -7.66
CA ALA A 168 -23.45 -12.67 -8.69
C ALA A 168 -23.51 -14.11 -8.16
N THR A 169 -23.17 -14.34 -6.88
CA THR A 169 -23.02 -15.70 -6.31
C THR A 169 -24.09 -16.08 -5.28
N GLN A 170 -24.84 -15.11 -4.74
CA GLN A 170 -25.86 -15.31 -3.72
C GLN A 170 -27.24 -14.87 -4.22
N ALA A 171 -28.19 -15.79 -4.32
CA ALA A 171 -29.55 -15.48 -4.80
C ALA A 171 -30.35 -14.59 -3.82
N ALA A 172 -30.12 -14.74 -2.52
CA ALA A 172 -30.80 -13.97 -1.47
C ALA A 172 -29.79 -13.61 -0.37
N PRO A 173 -28.85 -12.63 -0.63
CA PRO A 173 -27.83 -12.30 0.33
C PRO A 173 -28.42 -11.61 1.57
N LYS A 174 -27.98 -12.07 2.74
CA LYS A 174 -28.15 -11.42 4.05
C LYS A 174 -26.74 -11.19 4.60
N ILE A 175 -26.31 -9.95 4.64
CA ILE A 175 -24.93 -9.60 4.87
C ILE A 175 -24.76 -9.11 6.32
N GLY A 176 -23.90 -9.80 7.08
CA GLY A 176 -23.37 -9.33 8.34
C GLY A 176 -21.99 -8.68 8.12
N VAL A 177 -21.70 -7.59 8.81
CA VAL A 177 -20.41 -6.90 8.68
C VAL A 177 -19.77 -6.73 10.05
N LEU A 178 -18.59 -7.34 10.24
CA LEU A 178 -17.67 -7.00 11.33
C LEU A 178 -16.73 -5.92 10.84
N TYR A 179 -16.57 -4.81 11.57
CA TYR A 179 -15.69 -3.74 11.13
C TYR A 179 -14.98 -3.02 12.28
N GLN A 180 -13.74 -2.56 12.05
CA GLN A 180 -13.01 -1.69 12.97
C GLN A 180 -13.71 -0.33 13.03
N ASN A 181 -13.93 0.22 14.23
CA ASN A 181 -14.70 1.46 14.44
C ASN A 181 -13.87 2.72 14.17
N ASP A 182 -13.37 2.84 12.94
CA ASP A 182 -12.64 4.01 12.45
C ASP A 182 -12.92 4.24 10.95
N ASP A 183 -12.13 5.13 10.32
CA ASP A 183 -12.28 5.42 8.89
C ASP A 183 -11.99 4.18 8.01
N PHE A 184 -11.13 3.22 8.46
CA PHE A 184 -10.91 1.96 7.77
C PHE A 184 -12.20 1.15 7.62
N GLY A 185 -12.90 0.92 8.74
CA GLY A 185 -14.14 0.16 8.71
C GLY A 185 -15.30 0.92 8.05
N LYS A 186 -15.38 2.23 8.26
CA LYS A 186 -16.48 3.07 7.72
C LYS A 186 -16.42 3.21 6.21
N ASP A 187 -15.24 3.30 5.62
CA ASP A 187 -15.08 3.34 4.16
C ASP A 187 -15.51 2.02 3.51
N HIS A 188 -15.17 0.89 4.12
CA HIS A 188 -15.65 -0.42 3.63
C HIS A 188 -17.17 -0.54 3.68
N LEU A 189 -17.79 -0.07 4.76
CA LEU A 189 -19.27 0.00 4.85
C LEU A 189 -19.87 0.90 3.78
N THR A 190 -19.22 2.03 3.49
CA THR A 190 -19.65 2.97 2.46
C THR A 190 -19.59 2.31 1.08
N GLY A 191 -18.46 1.73 0.72
CA GLY A 191 -18.28 1.06 -0.57
C GLY A 191 -19.20 -0.16 -0.73
N LEU A 192 -19.44 -0.92 0.34
CA LEU A 192 -20.40 -2.02 0.31
C LEU A 192 -21.82 -1.52 -0.02
N ARG A 193 -22.27 -0.45 0.64
CA ARG A 193 -23.60 0.14 0.36
C ARG A 193 -23.70 0.69 -1.06
N GLN A 194 -22.65 1.36 -1.54
CA GLN A 194 -22.58 1.88 -2.91
C GLN A 194 -22.63 0.75 -3.94
N GLY A 195 -21.83 -0.30 -3.75
CA GLY A 195 -21.80 -1.45 -4.66
C GLY A 195 -23.07 -2.29 -4.67
N LEU A 196 -23.79 -2.37 -3.56
CA LEU A 196 -25.10 -3.02 -3.47
C LEU A 196 -26.23 -2.17 -4.09
N GLY A 197 -26.10 -0.85 -4.10
CA GLY A 197 -27.10 0.06 -4.66
C GLY A 197 -28.49 -0.18 -4.07
N ALA A 198 -29.48 -0.50 -4.90
CA ALA A 198 -30.86 -0.79 -4.48
C ALA A 198 -30.95 -2.01 -3.54
N ASN A 199 -29.95 -2.88 -3.52
CA ASN A 199 -29.90 -4.05 -2.64
C ASN A 199 -29.24 -3.76 -1.28
N ALA A 200 -28.97 -2.51 -0.91
CA ALA A 200 -28.30 -2.15 0.34
C ALA A 200 -29.03 -2.66 1.60
N ALA A 201 -30.34 -2.90 1.52
CA ALA A 201 -31.13 -3.56 2.59
C ALA A 201 -30.70 -5.01 2.86
N ALA A 202 -29.89 -5.63 2.00
CA ALA A 202 -29.28 -6.93 2.25
C ALA A 202 -28.27 -6.90 3.42
N ILE A 203 -27.75 -5.72 3.82
CA ILE A 203 -26.96 -5.57 5.05
C ILE A 203 -27.90 -5.64 6.24
N VAL A 204 -28.03 -6.84 6.82
CA VAL A 204 -28.98 -7.10 7.91
C VAL A 204 -28.42 -6.72 9.28
N LYS A 205 -27.09 -6.73 9.44
CA LYS A 205 -26.43 -6.40 10.71
C LYS A 205 -25.01 -5.89 10.50
N THR A 206 -24.62 -4.93 11.32
CA THR A 206 -23.23 -4.48 11.46
C THR A 206 -22.80 -4.54 12.92
N ALA A 207 -21.58 -4.98 13.19
CA ALA A 207 -21.00 -5.05 14.51
C ALA A 207 -19.58 -4.47 14.47
N SER A 208 -19.30 -3.49 15.31
CA SER A 208 -17.97 -2.86 15.35
C SER A 208 -17.09 -3.45 16.46
N TYR A 209 -15.78 -3.26 16.30
CA TYR A 209 -14.81 -3.54 17.34
C TYR A 209 -13.77 -2.40 17.41
N GLU A 210 -13.10 -2.28 18.56
CA GLU A 210 -11.97 -1.37 18.75
C GLU A 210 -10.65 -2.17 18.73
N PRO A 211 -9.53 -1.59 18.23
CA PRO A 211 -8.21 -2.26 18.28
C PRO A 211 -7.75 -2.67 19.69
N THR A 212 -8.35 -2.07 20.71
CA THR A 212 -8.09 -2.36 22.12
C THR A 212 -8.93 -3.48 22.70
N ASP A 213 -9.91 -4.00 21.95
CA ASP A 213 -10.76 -5.10 22.41
C ASP A 213 -9.93 -6.38 22.61
N ALA A 214 -10.36 -7.19 23.54
CA ALA A 214 -9.73 -8.49 23.78
C ALA A 214 -10.05 -9.48 22.65
N THR A 215 -11.32 -9.54 22.23
CA THR A 215 -11.86 -10.51 21.27
C THR A 215 -13.06 -9.89 20.52
N VAL A 216 -13.44 -10.52 19.40
CA VAL A 216 -14.64 -10.20 18.59
C VAL A 216 -15.71 -11.30 18.63
N ASP A 217 -15.63 -12.19 19.60
CA ASP A 217 -16.53 -13.36 19.69
C ASP A 217 -18.01 -12.97 19.79
N SER A 218 -18.32 -11.95 20.60
CA SER A 218 -19.69 -11.46 20.78
C SER A 218 -20.25 -10.87 19.49
N GLN A 219 -19.44 -10.13 18.76
CA GLN A 219 -19.82 -9.55 17.47
C GLN A 219 -20.14 -10.66 16.45
N ILE A 220 -19.33 -11.71 16.38
CA ILE A 220 -19.58 -12.85 15.47
C ILE A 220 -20.89 -13.58 15.83
N ILE A 221 -21.15 -13.82 17.11
CA ILE A 221 -22.41 -14.44 17.57
C ILE A 221 -23.61 -13.55 17.21
N GLU A 222 -23.47 -12.23 17.34
CA GLU A 222 -24.53 -11.28 16.98
C GLU A 222 -24.82 -11.29 15.47
N LEU A 223 -23.78 -11.40 14.63
CA LEU A 223 -23.89 -11.49 13.18
C LEU A 223 -24.56 -12.82 12.76
N GLU A 224 -24.19 -13.94 13.37
CA GLU A 224 -24.81 -15.24 13.11
C GLU A 224 -26.32 -15.21 13.45
N ARG A 225 -26.69 -14.69 14.65
CA ARG A 225 -28.07 -14.58 15.09
C ARG A 225 -28.96 -13.68 14.22
N SER A 226 -28.33 -12.77 13.44
CA SER A 226 -29.08 -11.95 12.48
C SER A 226 -29.60 -12.73 11.27
N GLY A 227 -29.21 -14.01 11.13
CA GLY A 227 -29.53 -14.85 9.99
C GLY A 227 -28.71 -14.52 8.74
N ALA A 228 -27.55 -13.85 8.91
CA ALA A 228 -26.67 -13.55 7.79
C ALA A 228 -26.09 -14.84 7.18
N ASN A 229 -26.06 -14.90 5.83
CA ASN A 229 -25.44 -15.98 5.05
C ASN A 229 -24.18 -15.53 4.31
N VAL A 230 -23.85 -14.25 4.46
CA VAL A 230 -22.58 -13.62 4.00
C VAL A 230 -22.00 -12.86 5.18
N VAL A 231 -20.71 -12.97 5.42
CA VAL A 231 -20.00 -12.13 6.39
C VAL A 231 -18.85 -11.38 5.71
N LEU A 232 -18.84 -10.06 5.86
CA LEU A 232 -17.70 -9.23 5.52
C LEU A 232 -16.91 -8.93 6.80
N ILE A 233 -15.64 -9.31 6.81
CA ILE A 233 -14.70 -9.12 7.91
C ILE A 233 -13.76 -7.98 7.54
N VAL A 234 -13.94 -6.80 8.13
CA VAL A 234 -13.09 -5.63 7.96
C VAL A 234 -12.25 -5.47 9.22
N ALA A 235 -11.16 -6.21 9.28
CA ALA A 235 -10.37 -6.33 10.49
C ALA A 235 -8.86 -6.44 10.20
N ILE A 236 -8.06 -5.94 11.15
CA ILE A 236 -6.61 -6.19 11.16
C ILE A 236 -6.35 -7.67 11.51
N PRO A 237 -5.17 -8.23 11.19
CA PRO A 237 -4.91 -9.67 11.23
C PRO A 237 -5.35 -10.38 12.52
N LYS A 238 -5.05 -9.82 13.70
CA LYS A 238 -5.44 -10.39 15.01
C LYS A 238 -6.95 -10.67 15.08
N PHE A 239 -7.77 -9.67 14.76
CA PHE A 239 -9.23 -9.78 14.89
C PHE A 239 -9.87 -10.53 13.72
N ALA A 240 -9.26 -10.48 12.54
CA ALA A 240 -9.66 -11.31 11.41
C ALA A 240 -9.48 -12.81 11.73
N ALA A 241 -8.34 -13.18 12.34
CA ALA A 241 -8.11 -14.55 12.78
C ALA A 241 -9.13 -15.01 13.83
N GLN A 242 -9.41 -14.18 14.83
CA GLN A 242 -10.42 -14.48 15.87
C GLN A 242 -11.82 -14.65 15.23
N ALA A 243 -12.21 -13.77 14.30
CA ALA A 243 -13.50 -13.83 13.63
C ALA A 243 -13.66 -15.13 12.83
N ILE A 244 -12.67 -15.50 12.00
CA ILE A 244 -12.69 -16.71 11.18
C ILE A 244 -12.74 -17.96 12.08
N ARG A 245 -11.93 -18.01 13.13
CA ARG A 245 -11.95 -19.13 14.10
C ARG A 245 -13.31 -19.23 14.77
N LYS A 246 -13.87 -18.12 15.27
CA LYS A 246 -15.17 -18.13 15.94
C LYS A 246 -16.29 -18.59 15.03
N ILE A 247 -16.30 -18.15 13.76
CA ILE A 247 -17.26 -18.61 12.73
C ILE A 247 -17.23 -20.13 12.61
N HIS A 248 -16.02 -20.71 12.53
CA HIS A 248 -15.81 -22.16 12.45
C HIS A 248 -16.29 -22.87 13.73
N ASP A 249 -15.89 -22.39 14.90
CA ASP A 249 -16.15 -23.02 16.20
C ASP A 249 -17.64 -23.11 16.54
N ILE A 250 -18.45 -22.15 16.07
CA ILE A 250 -19.92 -22.18 16.26
C ILE A 250 -20.66 -22.90 15.15
N GLY A 251 -19.95 -23.49 14.18
CA GLY A 251 -20.56 -24.22 13.05
C GLY A 251 -21.30 -23.32 12.06
N TRP A 252 -21.07 -22.00 12.09
CA TRP A 252 -21.67 -21.07 11.14
C TRP A 252 -20.92 -21.13 9.81
N ASN A 253 -21.63 -21.28 8.68
CA ASN A 253 -21.03 -21.46 7.36
C ASN A 253 -21.48 -20.41 6.34
N PRO A 254 -21.19 -19.12 6.53
CA PRO A 254 -21.47 -18.05 5.58
C PRO A 254 -20.47 -18.00 4.45
N LEU A 255 -20.79 -17.31 3.35
CA LEU A 255 -19.76 -16.80 2.45
C LEU A 255 -18.88 -15.81 3.23
N LYS A 256 -17.58 -16.11 3.36
CA LYS A 256 -16.61 -15.28 4.09
C LYS A 256 -15.86 -14.34 3.14
N LEU A 257 -16.02 -13.03 3.32
CA LEU A 257 -15.25 -11.99 2.64
C LEU A 257 -14.35 -11.33 3.66
N LEU A 258 -13.09 -11.12 3.32
CA LEU A 258 -12.09 -10.54 4.20
C LEU A 258 -11.41 -9.35 3.49
N ALA A 259 -11.42 -8.17 4.13
CA ALA A 259 -10.71 -7.00 3.63
C ALA A 259 -9.22 -7.30 3.45
N TYR A 260 -8.65 -6.86 2.30
CA TYR A 260 -7.29 -7.24 1.88
C TYR A 260 -6.20 -6.94 2.91
N PRO A 261 -6.26 -5.89 3.75
CA PRO A 261 -5.19 -5.65 4.73
C PRO A 261 -5.08 -6.76 5.78
N GLY A 262 -6.20 -7.41 6.11
CA GLY A 262 -6.25 -8.53 7.04
C GLY A 262 -5.94 -9.90 6.41
N ALA A 263 -5.89 -10.01 5.09
CA ALA A 263 -5.83 -11.29 4.37
C ALA A 263 -4.39 -11.82 4.22
N THR A 264 -3.71 -12.10 5.32
CA THR A 264 -2.35 -12.67 5.35
C THR A 264 -2.36 -14.09 5.89
N ILE A 265 -1.62 -14.99 5.23
CA ILE A 265 -1.57 -16.41 5.67
C ILE A 265 -0.89 -16.52 7.05
N PRO A 266 0.32 -15.97 7.30
CA PRO A 266 0.97 -16.11 8.59
C PRO A 266 0.25 -15.40 9.74
N GLY A 267 -0.25 -14.19 9.51
CA GLY A 267 -0.84 -13.34 10.56
C GLY A 267 -2.32 -13.58 10.83
N THR A 268 -3.05 -14.18 9.87
CA THR A 268 -4.51 -14.36 9.95
C THR A 268 -4.94 -15.82 9.78
N LEU A 269 -4.66 -16.42 8.61
CA LEU A 269 -5.27 -17.71 8.27
C LEU A 269 -4.66 -18.86 9.08
N LYS A 270 -3.34 -18.89 9.29
CA LYS A 270 -2.69 -19.88 10.17
C LYS A 270 -3.19 -19.76 11.62
N PRO A 271 -3.21 -18.58 12.26
CA PRO A 271 -3.78 -18.42 13.60
C PRO A 271 -5.28 -18.74 13.68
N ALA A 272 -6.05 -18.50 12.65
CA ALA A 272 -7.47 -18.86 12.58
C ALA A 272 -7.69 -20.38 12.50
N GLY A 273 -6.74 -21.09 11.89
CA GLY A 273 -6.85 -22.47 11.41
C GLY A 273 -7.03 -22.49 9.89
N LEU A 274 -6.12 -23.18 9.17
CA LEU A 274 -6.20 -23.21 7.71
C LEU A 274 -7.51 -23.83 7.21
N GLU A 275 -8.00 -24.87 7.88
CA GLU A 275 -9.29 -25.51 7.58
C GLU A 275 -10.46 -24.53 7.75
N ALA A 276 -10.51 -23.78 8.86
CA ALA A 276 -11.51 -22.76 9.14
C ALA A 276 -11.48 -21.63 8.10
N SER A 277 -10.33 -21.43 7.47
CA SER A 277 -10.10 -20.35 6.50
C SER A 277 -10.43 -20.74 5.06
N VAL A 278 -10.69 -22.02 4.77
CA VAL A 278 -11.07 -22.46 3.40
C VAL A 278 -12.28 -21.68 2.91
N GLY A 279 -12.21 -21.22 1.65
CA GLY A 279 -13.27 -20.48 1.01
C GLY A 279 -13.33 -18.98 1.34
N VAL A 280 -12.43 -18.44 2.19
CA VAL A 280 -12.30 -17.00 2.40
C VAL A 280 -11.95 -16.33 1.08
N VAL A 281 -12.68 -15.28 0.72
CA VAL A 281 -12.45 -14.47 -0.49
C VAL A 281 -11.93 -13.10 -0.08
N THR A 282 -10.93 -12.58 -0.80
CA THR A 282 -10.37 -11.24 -0.63
C THR A 282 -10.02 -10.62 -1.97
N ALA A 283 -9.72 -9.32 -1.99
CA ALA A 283 -9.14 -8.67 -3.16
C ALA A 283 -7.61 -8.71 -3.10
N GLU A 284 -6.98 -8.65 -4.27
CA GLU A 284 -5.53 -8.58 -4.40
C GLU A 284 -5.14 -7.75 -5.62
N PHE A 285 -4.00 -7.09 -5.54
CA PHE A 285 -3.43 -6.28 -6.63
C PHE A 285 -1.93 -6.57 -6.84
N VAL A 286 -1.34 -7.45 -6.00
CA VAL A 286 0.03 -7.92 -6.15
C VAL A 286 0.07 -9.39 -6.54
N LYS A 287 1.19 -9.84 -7.09
CA LYS A 287 1.44 -11.26 -7.37
C LYS A 287 1.48 -12.07 -6.07
N VAL A 288 0.74 -13.15 -6.04
CA VAL A 288 0.64 -14.05 -4.90
C VAL A 288 1.89 -14.94 -4.85
N THR A 289 2.66 -14.82 -3.79
CA THR A 289 3.81 -15.70 -3.55
C THR A 289 3.34 -17.13 -3.29
N GLY A 290 4.05 -18.11 -3.86
CA GLY A 290 3.69 -19.52 -3.77
C GLY A 290 2.66 -20.00 -4.82
N ASP A 291 2.06 -19.12 -5.60
CA ASP A 291 1.24 -19.52 -6.76
C ASP A 291 2.16 -20.04 -7.88
N PRO A 292 1.97 -21.29 -8.35
CA PRO A 292 2.74 -21.88 -9.45
C PRO A 292 2.75 -21.04 -10.73
N ALA A 293 1.73 -20.23 -10.98
CA ALA A 293 1.66 -19.34 -12.14
C ALA A 293 2.84 -18.34 -12.18
N TRP A 294 3.41 -17.98 -11.02
CA TRP A 294 4.52 -17.05 -10.89
C TRP A 294 5.88 -17.71 -10.66
N ALA A 295 5.97 -19.05 -10.68
CA ALA A 295 7.21 -19.77 -10.34
C ALA A 295 8.42 -19.38 -11.19
N ASN A 296 8.20 -19.02 -12.47
CA ASN A 296 9.23 -18.58 -13.40
C ASN A 296 9.12 -17.09 -13.77
N ASP A 297 8.29 -16.33 -13.06
CA ASP A 297 8.14 -14.90 -13.32
C ASP A 297 9.41 -14.14 -12.89
N PRO A 298 10.01 -13.32 -13.77
CA PRO A 298 11.27 -12.62 -13.46
C PRO A 298 11.20 -11.72 -12.21
N GLU A 299 10.06 -11.07 -11.95
CA GLU A 299 9.89 -10.21 -10.77
C GLU A 299 9.78 -11.06 -9.50
N MET A 300 9.10 -12.21 -9.56
CA MET A 300 9.02 -13.15 -8.46
C MET A 300 10.41 -13.74 -8.12
N LEU A 301 11.20 -14.10 -9.13
CA LEU A 301 12.57 -14.55 -8.94
C LEU A 301 13.46 -13.45 -8.33
N ALA A 302 13.31 -12.21 -8.80
CA ALA A 302 14.02 -11.06 -8.23
C ALA A 302 13.60 -10.80 -6.79
N PHE A 303 12.31 -10.92 -6.46
CA PHE A 303 11.80 -10.80 -5.10
C PHE A 303 12.38 -11.90 -4.18
N HIS A 304 12.42 -13.16 -4.60
CA HIS A 304 13.02 -14.23 -3.80
C HIS A 304 14.53 -14.01 -3.57
N ASN A 305 15.26 -13.53 -4.58
CA ASN A 305 16.66 -13.16 -4.44
C ASN A 305 16.85 -11.99 -3.45
N PHE A 306 15.97 -10.99 -3.49
CA PHE A 306 15.94 -9.90 -2.51
C PHE A 306 15.75 -10.44 -1.09
N ILE A 307 14.75 -11.31 -0.85
CA ILE A 307 14.53 -11.92 0.46
C ILE A 307 15.79 -12.62 0.94
N LYS A 308 16.36 -13.50 0.11
CA LYS A 308 17.56 -14.27 0.47
C LYS A 308 18.75 -13.39 0.84
N SER A 309 18.93 -12.26 0.17
CA SER A 309 20.13 -11.43 0.30
C SER A 309 19.98 -10.30 1.32
N TYR A 310 18.78 -9.73 1.46
CA TYR A 310 18.54 -8.50 2.24
C TYR A 310 17.55 -8.65 3.39
N ALA A 311 16.71 -9.68 3.36
CA ALA A 311 15.65 -9.89 4.35
C ALA A 311 15.45 -11.37 4.72
N PRO A 312 16.53 -12.14 5.07
CA PRO A 312 16.43 -13.59 5.27
C PRO A 312 15.52 -13.99 6.43
N ASP A 313 15.23 -13.07 7.36
CA ASP A 313 14.33 -13.29 8.50
C ASP A 313 12.85 -13.08 8.16
N LEU A 314 12.52 -12.61 6.94
CA LEU A 314 11.15 -12.40 6.51
C LEU A 314 10.63 -13.61 5.72
N ASP A 315 9.37 -13.99 5.98
CA ASP A 315 8.69 -15.03 5.20
C ASP A 315 8.39 -14.51 3.77
N PRO A 316 8.96 -15.13 2.71
CA PRO A 316 8.66 -14.75 1.34
C PRO A 316 7.19 -14.98 0.96
N ASN A 317 6.47 -15.86 1.69
CA ASN A 317 5.06 -16.16 1.45
C ASN A 317 4.11 -15.26 2.26
N ASP A 318 4.64 -14.35 3.08
CA ASP A 318 3.82 -13.34 3.73
C ASP A 318 3.61 -12.16 2.76
N LYS A 319 2.36 -11.93 2.34
CA LYS A 319 2.04 -10.79 1.49
C LYS A 319 2.46 -9.44 2.08
N LEU A 320 2.58 -9.32 3.41
CA LEU A 320 3.09 -8.11 4.06
C LEU A 320 4.55 -7.83 3.70
N THR A 321 5.33 -8.88 3.40
CA THR A 321 6.69 -8.74 2.85
C THR A 321 6.65 -8.16 1.44
N VAL A 322 5.74 -8.67 0.59
CA VAL A 322 5.53 -8.14 -0.78
C VAL A 322 5.05 -6.68 -0.70
N PHE A 323 4.15 -6.37 0.25
CA PHE A 323 3.65 -5.01 0.44
C PHE A 323 4.76 -4.02 0.77
N GLY A 324 5.65 -4.36 1.70
CA GLY A 324 6.82 -3.52 1.99
C GLY A 324 7.76 -3.35 0.79
N TYR A 325 7.97 -4.43 0.02
CA TYR A 325 8.80 -4.43 -1.18
C TYR A 325 8.25 -3.50 -2.27
N TYR A 326 6.99 -3.67 -2.70
CA TYR A 326 6.43 -2.85 -3.77
C TYR A 326 6.29 -1.37 -3.36
N ASN A 327 5.93 -1.10 -2.10
CA ASN A 327 5.79 0.27 -1.63
C ASN A 327 7.14 1.00 -1.60
N ALA A 328 8.21 0.34 -1.14
CA ALA A 328 9.54 0.91 -1.23
C ALA A 328 9.97 1.15 -2.69
N ALA A 329 9.61 0.25 -3.61
CA ALA A 329 9.84 0.45 -5.04
C ALA A 329 9.08 1.68 -5.59
N MET A 330 7.83 1.92 -5.14
CA MET A 330 7.09 3.14 -5.49
C MET A 330 7.83 4.41 -5.05
N VAL A 331 8.33 4.42 -3.81
CA VAL A 331 9.11 5.56 -3.27
C VAL A 331 10.38 5.77 -4.08
N VAL A 332 11.12 4.71 -4.38
CA VAL A 332 12.35 4.79 -5.20
C VAL A 332 12.05 5.28 -6.61
N ALA A 333 10.97 4.80 -7.24
CA ALA A 333 10.55 5.26 -8.55
C ALA A 333 10.22 6.76 -8.56
N LEU A 334 9.51 7.24 -7.52
CA LEU A 334 9.21 8.66 -7.34
C LEU A 334 10.50 9.49 -7.16
N LEU A 335 11.38 9.10 -6.25
CA LEU A 335 12.63 9.84 -5.98
C LEU A 335 13.54 9.89 -7.21
N LYS A 336 13.60 8.81 -8.02
CA LYS A 336 14.33 8.82 -9.30
C LYS A 336 13.78 9.87 -10.28
N ARG A 337 12.45 10.03 -10.35
CA ARG A 337 11.79 11.04 -11.21
C ARG A 337 12.07 12.47 -10.77
N CYS A 338 12.32 12.70 -9.48
CA CYS A 338 12.65 14.05 -8.97
C CYS A 338 14.02 14.55 -9.46
N GLY A 339 14.91 13.68 -9.92
CA GLY A 339 16.23 14.05 -10.39
C GLY A 339 17.05 14.77 -9.32
N ASP A 340 17.56 15.93 -9.65
CA ASP A 340 18.32 16.80 -8.75
C ASP A 340 17.46 17.87 -8.05
N ASN A 341 16.14 17.89 -8.32
CA ASN A 341 15.19 18.74 -7.62
C ASN A 341 14.44 17.90 -6.55
N LEU A 342 15.04 17.77 -5.38
CA LEU A 342 14.49 17.03 -4.24
C LEU A 342 13.91 17.99 -3.19
N THR A 343 13.13 18.98 -3.64
CA THR A 343 12.28 19.82 -2.77
C THR A 343 10.96 19.08 -2.48
N ARG A 344 10.31 19.38 -1.36
CA ARG A 344 9.01 18.79 -0.98
C ARG A 344 7.95 19.07 -2.04
N GLU A 345 7.96 20.25 -2.61
CA GLU A 345 7.04 20.69 -3.66
C GLU A 345 7.21 19.85 -4.93
N ASN A 346 8.45 19.63 -5.38
CA ASN A 346 8.69 18.82 -6.57
C ASN A 346 8.40 17.32 -6.31
N VAL A 347 8.69 16.81 -5.11
CA VAL A 347 8.33 15.44 -4.74
C VAL A 347 6.82 15.24 -4.83
N LEU A 348 6.03 16.18 -4.32
CA LEU A 348 4.57 16.14 -4.44
C LEU A 348 4.13 16.26 -5.90
N ASP A 349 4.69 17.20 -6.66
CA ASP A 349 4.37 17.39 -8.08
C ASP A 349 4.62 16.09 -8.87
N GLN A 350 5.79 15.47 -8.73
CA GLN A 350 6.10 14.21 -9.39
C GLN A 350 5.17 13.06 -8.95
N ALA A 351 4.76 13.02 -7.69
CA ALA A 351 3.82 12.03 -7.18
C ALA A 351 2.41 12.19 -7.77
N THR A 352 2.00 13.42 -8.08
CA THR A 352 0.68 13.72 -8.66
C THR A 352 0.62 13.61 -10.18
N HIS A 353 1.72 13.24 -10.83
CA HIS A 353 1.83 13.11 -12.30
C HIS A 353 2.41 11.75 -12.72
N LEU A 354 2.08 10.70 -11.96
CA LEU A 354 2.45 9.34 -12.36
C LEU A 354 1.59 8.90 -13.55
N LYS A 355 2.24 8.35 -14.58
CA LYS A 355 1.56 7.87 -15.78
C LYS A 355 2.16 6.54 -16.20
N ASN A 356 1.36 5.47 -16.13
CA ASN A 356 1.73 4.10 -16.50
C ASN A 356 3.05 3.65 -15.86
N VAL A 357 3.28 4.01 -14.59
CA VAL A 357 4.51 3.62 -13.88
C VAL A 357 4.39 2.17 -13.43
N SER A 358 5.25 1.32 -13.98
CA SER A 358 5.34 -0.08 -13.58
C SER A 358 6.11 -0.20 -12.26
N ILE A 359 5.55 -0.98 -11.35
CA ILE A 359 6.16 -1.30 -10.06
C ILE A 359 6.22 -2.82 -9.93
N PRO A 360 7.36 -3.39 -9.50
CA PRO A 360 7.50 -4.82 -9.38
C PRO A 360 6.48 -5.42 -8.41
N MET A 361 6.07 -6.64 -8.68
CA MET A 361 5.10 -7.42 -7.93
C MET A 361 3.63 -6.96 -8.05
N LEU A 362 3.30 -5.91 -8.78
CA LEU A 362 1.89 -5.66 -9.14
C LEU A 362 1.39 -6.73 -10.12
N LEU A 363 0.10 -7.07 -10.06
CA LEU A 363 -0.52 -7.98 -11.04
C LEU A 363 -0.36 -7.42 -12.47
N PRO A 364 -0.18 -8.29 -13.49
CA PRO A 364 0.00 -7.85 -14.86
C PRO A 364 -1.09 -6.89 -15.34
N GLY A 365 -0.69 -5.77 -15.93
CA GLY A 365 -1.59 -4.73 -16.40
C GLY A 365 -1.93 -3.65 -15.34
N ILE A 366 -1.59 -3.85 -14.08
CA ILE A 366 -1.73 -2.82 -13.05
C ILE A 366 -0.51 -1.90 -13.07
N THR A 367 -0.76 -0.60 -13.21
CA THR A 367 0.27 0.45 -13.19
C THR A 367 -0.17 1.61 -12.32
N LEU A 368 0.78 2.40 -11.83
CA LEU A 368 0.45 3.60 -11.08
C LEU A 368 0.05 4.74 -12.02
N ASN A 369 -1.06 5.36 -11.71
CA ASN A 369 -1.57 6.53 -12.42
C ASN A 369 -2.18 7.51 -11.43
N THR A 370 -1.70 8.76 -11.44
CA THR A 370 -2.21 9.84 -10.60
C THR A 370 -2.37 11.12 -11.41
N THR A 371 -3.22 12.02 -10.93
CA THR A 371 -3.33 13.38 -11.43
C THR A 371 -3.46 14.34 -10.25
N PRO A 372 -3.29 15.66 -10.44
CA PRO A 372 -3.53 16.65 -9.37
C PRO A 372 -4.93 16.58 -8.75
N ASP A 373 -5.92 16.03 -9.46
CA ASP A 373 -7.30 15.88 -8.99
C ASP A 373 -7.63 14.46 -8.52
N ASP A 374 -6.74 13.47 -8.76
CA ASP A 374 -6.95 12.08 -8.40
C ASP A 374 -5.66 11.43 -7.86
N TYR A 375 -5.62 11.24 -6.56
CA TYR A 375 -4.50 10.65 -5.81
C TYR A 375 -4.61 9.13 -5.65
N SER A 376 -5.49 8.47 -6.39
CA SER A 376 -5.64 7.01 -6.38
C SER A 376 -4.57 6.36 -7.25
N ALA A 377 -3.44 6.00 -6.67
CA ALA A 377 -2.31 5.44 -7.41
C ALA A 377 -2.61 4.03 -7.95
N ILE A 378 -3.28 3.17 -7.18
CA ILE A 378 -3.71 1.81 -7.54
C ILE A 378 -5.23 1.79 -7.61
N LYS A 379 -5.77 1.39 -8.78
CA LYS A 379 -7.21 1.42 -9.07
C LYS A 379 -7.79 0.06 -9.43
N GLN A 380 -6.96 -0.91 -9.70
CA GLN A 380 -7.34 -2.22 -10.23
C GLN A 380 -7.00 -3.32 -9.22
N MET A 381 -7.80 -4.37 -9.23
CA MET A 381 -7.65 -5.54 -8.37
C MET A 381 -8.21 -6.78 -9.06
N GLN A 382 -7.89 -7.94 -8.52
CA GLN A 382 -8.54 -9.20 -8.82
C GLN A 382 -8.95 -9.88 -7.52
N LEU A 383 -10.09 -10.56 -7.51
CA LEU A 383 -10.47 -11.36 -6.34
C LEU A 383 -9.64 -12.64 -6.28
N GLN A 384 -9.43 -13.14 -5.08
CA GLN A 384 -8.79 -14.42 -4.82
C GLN A 384 -9.52 -15.17 -3.71
N ARG A 385 -9.39 -16.49 -3.70
CA ARG A 385 -10.01 -17.37 -2.71
C ARG A 385 -8.94 -18.27 -2.11
N PHE A 386 -9.01 -18.47 -0.80
CA PHE A 386 -8.15 -19.42 -0.10
C PHE A 386 -8.66 -20.86 -0.29
N ASP A 387 -7.82 -21.76 -0.79
CA ASP A 387 -8.15 -23.15 -1.09
C ASP A 387 -7.78 -24.14 0.04
N GLY A 388 -7.16 -23.65 1.11
CA GLY A 388 -6.63 -24.46 2.23
C GLY A 388 -5.11 -24.50 2.25
N THR A 389 -4.44 -24.24 1.14
CA THR A 389 -2.97 -24.24 1.01
C THR A 389 -2.43 -22.85 0.62
N GLY A 390 -3.13 -22.15 -0.25
CA GLY A 390 -2.73 -20.86 -0.79
C GLY A 390 -3.92 -20.06 -1.32
N TRP A 391 -3.58 -18.91 -1.86
CA TRP A 391 -4.53 -18.04 -2.52
C TRP A 391 -4.60 -18.38 -4.01
N VAL A 392 -5.80 -18.48 -4.55
CA VAL A 392 -6.08 -18.73 -5.96
C VAL A 392 -6.87 -17.57 -6.52
N LEU A 393 -6.36 -16.93 -7.57
CA LEU A 393 -7.04 -15.84 -8.26
C LEU A 393 -8.36 -16.33 -8.88
N ILE A 394 -9.43 -15.55 -8.76
CA ILE A 394 -10.76 -15.84 -9.33
C ILE A 394 -11.26 -14.66 -10.15
N GLY A 395 -11.98 -14.97 -11.25
CA GLY A 395 -12.49 -13.94 -12.15
C GLY A 395 -11.38 -13.24 -12.93
N SER A 396 -11.64 -12.01 -13.35
CA SER A 396 -10.71 -11.12 -14.05
C SER A 396 -10.37 -9.90 -13.21
N ILE A 397 -9.34 -9.14 -13.62
CA ILE A 397 -9.02 -7.84 -13.05
C ILE A 397 -10.23 -6.91 -13.21
N VAL A 398 -10.60 -6.22 -12.13
CA VAL A 398 -11.69 -5.24 -12.08
C VAL A 398 -11.18 -3.88 -11.58
N GLY A 399 -11.92 -2.80 -11.91
CA GLY A 399 -11.51 -1.43 -11.60
C GLY A 399 -10.72 -0.78 -12.74
N GLY A 400 -10.43 0.52 -12.66
CA GLY A 400 -9.73 1.33 -13.66
C GLY A 400 -10.51 2.53 -14.09
#